data_89e1fd6c3536bea024f71652e87d62c3
#
_entry.id   89e1fd6c3536bea024f71652e87d62c3
#
_cell.length_a   1.000
_cell.length_b   1.000
_cell.length_c   1.000
_cell.angle_alpha   90.00
_cell.angle_beta   90.00
_cell.angle_gamma   90.00
#
_symmetry.space_group_name_H-M   'P 1'
#
loop_
_entity.id
_entity.type
_entity.pdbx_description
1 polymer ?
#
loop_
_entity_poly.entity_id
_entity_poly.type
_entity_poly.pdbx_seq_one_letter_code
_entity_poly.pdbx_strand_id
1 'polypeptide(L)'
;MLFKWFDNIHPRFRTPSNAIVAHCIWGIVLLVIRQNFETIVTGMVFTILIFYTFTTVAFFKFRRLDLGESGYRIPFYPFLPSIYLIGLASLVLLRIYYQFNLSIQDLSFVLTGVPAYFIFFKNNKILLEK
;
A
#
# COMPACT_ATOMS: atom_id res chain seq x y z
N MET A 1 6.83 0.53 17.53
CA MET A 1 5.72 1.44 17.90
C MET A 1 5.85 2.73 17.13
N LEU A 2 5.06 2.90 16.07
CA LEU A 2 5.24 3.98 15.09
C LEU A 2 4.93 5.38 15.65
N PHE A 3 4.11 5.51 16.69
CA PHE A 3 3.79 6.78 17.34
C PHE A 3 3.21 6.56 18.72
N LYS A 4 3.84 7.06 19.75
CA LYS A 4 3.24 7.12 21.10
C LYS A 4 1.90 7.89 21.12
N TRP A 5 1.75 8.85 20.19
CA TRP A 5 0.54 9.66 20.09
C TRP A 5 -0.65 8.88 19.47
N PHE A 6 -0.37 7.97 18.53
CA PHE A 6 -1.39 7.09 17.93
C PHE A 6 -1.68 5.86 18.78
N ASP A 7 -0.79 5.52 19.72
CA ASP A 7 -0.92 4.37 20.63
C ASP A 7 -1.76 4.69 21.88
N ASN A 8 -2.22 5.93 22.04
CA ASN A 8 -3.08 6.34 23.12
C ASN A 8 -4.47 5.72 22.97
N ILE A 9 -4.69 4.63 23.68
CA ILE A 9 -5.97 3.95 23.76
C ILE A 9 -6.87 4.77 24.69
N HIS A 10 -8.02 5.20 24.19
CA HIS A 10 -8.99 5.94 25.00
C HIS A 10 -9.48 5.07 26.16
N PRO A 11 -9.38 5.51 27.44
CA PRO A 11 -9.65 4.67 28.62
C PRO A 11 -11.08 4.11 28.64
N ARG A 12 -12.05 4.81 28.06
CA ARG A 12 -13.46 4.39 28.04
C ARG A 12 -13.81 3.50 26.85
N PHE A 13 -13.29 3.80 25.65
CA PHE A 13 -13.67 3.14 24.39
C PHE A 13 -12.68 2.06 23.95
N ARG A 14 -11.52 1.94 24.60
CA ARG A 14 -10.43 1.00 24.26
C ARG A 14 -10.04 1.00 22.77
N THR A 15 -10.18 2.17 22.11
CA THR A 15 -9.88 2.37 20.70
C THR A 15 -8.79 3.42 20.52
N PRO A 16 -7.93 3.34 19.48
CA PRO A 16 -6.91 4.36 19.19
C PRO A 16 -7.57 5.61 18.59
N SER A 17 -8.23 6.42 19.43
CA SER A 17 -9.04 7.58 19.02
C SER A 17 -8.26 8.57 18.15
N ASN A 18 -6.98 8.82 18.48
CA ASN A 18 -6.14 9.75 17.72
C ASN A 18 -5.86 9.27 16.28
N ALA A 19 -5.69 7.95 16.09
CA ALA A 19 -5.51 7.38 14.76
C ALA A 19 -6.79 7.51 13.93
N ILE A 20 -7.96 7.29 14.54
CA ILE A 20 -9.26 7.42 13.87
C ILE A 20 -9.48 8.87 13.44
N VAL A 21 -9.25 9.84 14.33
CA VAL A 21 -9.40 11.27 14.02
C VAL A 21 -8.45 11.69 12.89
N ALA A 22 -7.18 11.28 12.95
CA ALA A 22 -6.23 11.57 11.88
C ALA A 22 -6.66 10.97 10.54
N HIS A 23 -7.20 9.75 10.55
CA HIS A 23 -7.72 9.09 9.34
C HIS A 23 -8.94 9.81 8.77
N CYS A 24 -9.86 10.26 9.62
CA CYS A 24 -11.01 11.07 9.21
C CYS A 24 -10.58 12.41 8.59
N ILE A 25 -9.65 13.12 9.22
CA ILE A 25 -9.12 14.38 8.69
C ILE A 25 -8.49 14.15 7.32
N TRP A 26 -7.67 13.10 7.18
CA TRP A 26 -7.05 12.76 5.90
C TRP A 26 -8.08 12.43 4.82
N GLY A 27 -9.15 11.70 5.17
CA GLY A 27 -10.26 11.40 4.27
C GLY A 27 -10.97 12.67 3.77
N ILE A 28 -11.22 13.62 4.67
CA ILE A 28 -11.82 14.92 4.31
C ILE A 28 -10.90 15.72 3.36
N VAL A 29 -9.60 15.76 3.65
CA VAL A 29 -8.61 16.42 2.78
C VAL A 29 -8.62 15.82 1.37
N LEU A 30 -8.65 14.49 1.27
CA LEU A 30 -8.74 13.82 -0.03
C LEU A 30 -10.04 14.14 -0.78
N LEU A 31 -11.17 14.20 -0.07
CA LEU A 31 -12.46 14.58 -0.67
C LEU A 31 -12.42 16.00 -1.24
N VAL A 32 -11.86 16.95 -0.50
CA VAL A 32 -11.75 18.35 -0.94
C VAL A 32 -10.81 18.49 -2.15
N ILE A 33 -9.68 17.74 -2.16
CA ILE A 33 -8.71 17.81 -3.27
C ILE A 33 -9.26 17.13 -4.53
N ARG A 34 -9.94 16.01 -4.39
CA ARG A 34 -10.40 15.19 -5.52
C ARG A 34 -11.77 15.60 -6.06
N GLN A 35 -12.59 16.28 -5.26
CA GLN A 35 -13.94 16.77 -5.56
C GLN A 35 -14.95 15.71 -6.03
N ASN A 36 -14.50 14.55 -6.48
CA ASN A 36 -15.33 13.44 -6.97
C ASN A 36 -15.02 12.15 -6.24
N PHE A 37 -16.05 11.50 -5.72
CA PHE A 37 -15.95 10.21 -5.05
C PHE A 37 -15.39 9.10 -5.98
N GLU A 38 -15.81 9.11 -7.24
CA GLU A 38 -15.36 8.17 -8.25
C GLU A 38 -13.83 8.20 -8.44
N THR A 39 -13.23 9.41 -8.47
CA THR A 39 -11.77 9.54 -8.61
C THR A 39 -10.99 9.03 -7.39
N ILE A 40 -11.59 9.10 -6.20
CA ILE A 40 -10.99 8.53 -4.98
C ILE A 40 -11.00 7.01 -5.06
N VAL A 41 -12.16 6.42 -5.37
CA VAL A 41 -12.31 4.95 -5.44
C VAL A 41 -11.41 4.36 -6.53
N THR A 42 -11.40 4.96 -7.73
CA THR A 42 -10.55 4.50 -8.83
C THR A 42 -9.06 4.65 -8.52
N GLY A 43 -8.65 5.69 -7.78
CA GLY A 43 -7.29 5.87 -7.30
C GLY A 43 -6.88 4.81 -6.26
N MET A 44 -7.78 4.45 -5.34
CA MET A 44 -7.56 3.34 -4.40
C MET A 44 -7.36 2.02 -5.13
N VAL A 45 -8.23 1.68 -6.08
CA VAL A 45 -8.11 0.46 -6.88
C VAL A 45 -6.78 0.43 -7.64
N PHE A 46 -6.39 1.54 -8.26
CA PHE A 46 -5.11 1.65 -8.96
C PHE A 46 -3.92 1.38 -8.05
N THR A 47 -3.92 1.96 -6.85
CA THR A 47 -2.88 1.72 -5.85
C THR A 47 -2.81 0.25 -5.44
N ILE A 48 -3.95 -0.38 -5.19
CA ILE A 48 -4.02 -1.81 -4.84
C ILE A 48 -3.48 -2.67 -5.98
N LEU A 49 -3.80 -2.38 -7.24
CA LEU A 49 -3.30 -3.12 -8.41
C LEU A 49 -1.77 -3.04 -8.51
N ILE A 50 -1.17 -1.88 -8.22
CA ILE A 50 0.29 -1.71 -8.18
C ILE A 50 0.90 -2.60 -7.10
N PHE A 51 0.36 -2.57 -5.87
CA PHE A 51 0.86 -3.41 -4.79
C PHE A 51 0.73 -4.91 -5.08
N TYR A 52 -0.37 -5.34 -5.67
CA TYR A 52 -0.55 -6.74 -6.08
C TYR A 52 0.44 -7.14 -7.18
N THR A 53 0.72 -6.25 -8.12
CA THR A 53 1.76 -6.48 -9.14
C THR A 53 3.12 -6.70 -8.49
N PHE A 54 3.54 -5.82 -7.57
CA PHE A 54 4.80 -5.99 -6.84
C PHE A 54 4.83 -7.25 -5.97
N THR A 55 3.74 -7.57 -5.30
CA THR A 55 3.62 -8.77 -4.48
C THR A 55 3.76 -10.03 -5.33
N THR A 56 3.16 -10.06 -6.52
CA THR A 56 3.27 -11.18 -7.45
C THR A 56 4.70 -11.33 -7.99
N VAL A 57 5.37 -10.22 -8.30
CA VAL A 57 6.80 -10.24 -8.69
C VAL A 57 7.67 -10.75 -7.54
N ALA A 58 7.42 -10.27 -6.32
CA ALA A 58 8.12 -10.75 -5.13
C ALA A 58 7.91 -12.25 -4.89
N PHE A 59 6.70 -12.77 -5.13
CA PHE A 59 6.39 -14.19 -5.05
C PHE A 59 7.30 -15.02 -5.97
N PHE A 60 7.51 -14.62 -7.22
CA PHE A 60 8.43 -15.31 -8.13
C PHE A 60 9.87 -15.26 -7.61
N LYS A 61 10.32 -14.14 -7.06
CA LYS A 61 11.66 -13.98 -6.49
C LYS A 61 11.87 -14.88 -5.28
N PHE A 62 10.94 -14.88 -4.33
CA PHE A 62 11.05 -15.70 -3.11
C PHE A 62 11.01 -17.19 -3.42
N ARG A 63 10.24 -17.61 -4.40
CA ARG A 63 10.18 -19.00 -4.81
C ARG A 63 11.47 -19.50 -5.48
N ARG A 64 12.23 -18.60 -6.14
CA ARG A 64 13.55 -18.93 -6.67
C ARG A 64 14.63 -19.07 -5.56
N LEU A 65 14.44 -18.38 -4.46
CA LEU A 65 15.38 -18.37 -3.34
C LEU A 65 15.21 -19.57 -2.40
N ASP A 66 14.20 -20.42 -2.64
CA ASP A 66 13.92 -21.66 -1.87
C ASP A 66 14.02 -21.47 -0.34
N LEU A 67 13.45 -20.39 0.18
CA LEU A 67 13.56 -19.91 1.56
C LEU A 67 12.77 -20.76 2.57
N GLY A 68 12.61 -22.03 2.31
CA GLY A 68 11.98 -22.98 3.23
C GLY A 68 10.93 -23.88 2.56
N GLU A 69 10.67 -24.99 3.19
CA GLU A 69 9.66 -25.96 2.78
C GLU A 69 8.25 -25.35 2.89
N SER A 70 7.79 -24.67 1.83
CA SER A 70 6.38 -24.31 1.75
C SER A 70 5.57 -25.58 1.52
N GLY A 71 4.82 -26.01 2.52
CA GLY A 71 4.00 -27.23 2.47
C GLY A 71 2.92 -27.20 1.37
N TYR A 72 2.67 -26.05 0.76
CA TYR A 72 1.70 -25.88 -0.33
C TYR A 72 2.38 -25.55 -1.66
N ARG A 73 2.16 -26.40 -2.66
CA ARG A 73 2.60 -26.18 -4.06
C ARG A 73 1.43 -25.73 -4.90
N ILE A 74 1.52 -24.53 -5.46
CA ILE A 74 0.51 -24.00 -6.38
C ILE A 74 0.44 -24.91 -7.63
N PRO A 75 -0.75 -25.44 -8.01
CA PRO A 75 -0.90 -26.18 -9.23
C PRO A 75 -0.61 -25.30 -10.45
N PHE A 76 -0.13 -25.90 -11.53
CA PHE A 76 0.22 -25.20 -12.79
C PHE A 76 1.25 -24.06 -12.65
N TYR A 77 2.15 -24.16 -11.68
CA TYR A 77 3.27 -23.22 -11.63
C TYR A 77 4.23 -23.48 -12.82
N PRO A 78 4.78 -22.44 -13.52
CA PRO A 78 4.60 -21.00 -13.28
C PRO A 78 3.45 -20.35 -14.07
N PHE A 79 2.63 -21.10 -14.78
CA PHE A 79 1.64 -20.59 -15.74
C PHE A 79 0.57 -19.71 -15.09
N LEU A 80 -0.07 -20.19 -14.04
CA LEU A 80 -1.17 -19.49 -13.37
C LEU A 80 -0.75 -18.12 -12.78
N PRO A 81 0.36 -18.03 -12.00
CA PRO A 81 0.84 -16.74 -11.52
C PRO A 81 1.30 -15.80 -12.62
N SER A 82 1.78 -16.32 -13.76
CA SER A 82 2.21 -15.49 -14.90
C SER A 82 1.01 -14.84 -15.60
N ILE A 83 -0.08 -15.57 -15.83
CA ILE A 83 -1.32 -15.01 -16.38
C ILE A 83 -1.87 -13.92 -15.46
N TYR A 84 -1.89 -14.18 -14.16
CA TYR A 84 -2.33 -13.20 -13.18
C TYR A 84 -1.48 -11.92 -13.21
N LEU A 85 -0.15 -12.05 -13.27
CA LEU A 85 0.77 -10.92 -13.38
C LEU A 85 0.54 -10.11 -14.67
N ILE A 86 0.36 -10.78 -15.81
CA ILE A 86 0.08 -10.13 -17.09
C ILE A 86 -1.25 -9.36 -17.02
N GLY A 87 -2.28 -9.96 -16.43
CA GLY A 87 -3.58 -9.32 -16.23
C GLY A 87 -3.46 -8.05 -15.38
N LEU A 88 -2.80 -8.13 -14.22
CA LEU A 88 -2.56 -6.97 -13.36
C LEU A 88 -1.76 -5.87 -14.06
N ALA A 89 -0.66 -6.24 -14.70
CA ALA A 89 0.21 -5.29 -15.42
C ALA A 89 -0.56 -4.60 -16.56
N SER A 90 -1.38 -5.34 -17.32
CA SER A 90 -2.19 -4.76 -18.39
C SER A 90 -3.20 -3.73 -17.86
N LEU A 91 -3.87 -4.01 -16.72
CA LEU A 91 -4.80 -3.06 -16.09
C LEU A 91 -4.08 -1.78 -15.62
N VAL A 92 -2.91 -1.91 -15.00
CA VAL A 92 -2.09 -0.77 -14.59
C VAL A 92 -1.67 0.07 -15.81
N LEU A 93 -1.19 -0.56 -16.88
CA LEU A 93 -0.78 0.15 -18.10
C LEU A 93 -1.95 0.83 -18.80
N LEU A 94 -3.10 0.18 -18.91
CA LEU A 94 -4.31 0.77 -19.48
C LEU A 94 -4.75 2.01 -18.68
N ARG A 95 -4.73 1.93 -17.36
CA ARG A 95 -5.05 3.05 -16.48
C ARG A 95 -4.11 4.23 -16.73
N ILE A 96 -2.80 3.98 -16.79
CA ILE A 96 -1.81 5.02 -17.07
C ILE A 96 -2.03 5.64 -18.46
N TYR A 97 -2.35 4.82 -19.45
CA TYR A 97 -2.58 5.29 -20.81
C TYR A 97 -3.81 6.20 -20.93
N TYR A 98 -4.95 5.79 -20.35
CA TYR A 98 -6.21 6.54 -20.47
C TYR A 98 -6.33 7.71 -19.48
N GLN A 99 -5.70 7.64 -18.31
CA GLN A 99 -5.86 8.62 -17.23
C GLN A 99 -4.51 9.02 -16.63
N PHE A 100 -3.57 9.44 -17.48
CA PHE A 100 -2.20 9.75 -17.09
C PHE A 100 -2.10 10.74 -15.94
N ASN A 101 -2.82 11.88 -16.02
CA ASN A 101 -2.79 12.92 -14.99
C ASN A 101 -3.29 12.42 -13.61
N LEU A 102 -4.35 11.63 -13.59
CA LEU A 102 -4.88 11.04 -12.36
C LEU A 102 -3.93 9.99 -11.81
N SER A 103 -3.31 9.19 -12.67
CA SER A 103 -2.33 8.17 -12.27
C SER A 103 -1.08 8.79 -11.64
N ILE A 104 -0.58 9.92 -12.14
CA ILE A 104 0.53 10.66 -11.51
C ILE A 104 0.13 11.20 -10.14
N GLN A 105 -1.07 11.73 -10.00
CA GLN A 105 -1.56 12.20 -8.70
C GLN A 105 -1.66 11.05 -7.70
N ASP A 106 -2.18 9.89 -8.11
CA ASP A 106 -2.28 8.70 -7.25
C ASP A 106 -0.90 8.20 -6.83
N LEU A 107 0.06 8.13 -7.76
CA LEU A 107 1.46 7.80 -7.47
C LEU A 107 2.10 8.81 -6.51
N SER A 108 1.84 10.10 -6.68
CA SER A 108 2.34 11.14 -5.77
C SER A 108 1.86 10.89 -4.34
N PHE A 109 0.59 10.53 -4.15
CA PHE A 109 0.08 10.18 -2.81
C PHE A 109 0.75 8.94 -2.23
N VAL A 110 1.01 7.91 -3.02
CA VAL A 110 1.75 6.72 -2.56
C VAL A 110 3.19 7.08 -2.20
N LEU A 111 3.84 7.92 -3.00
CA LEU A 111 5.22 8.36 -2.77
C LEU A 111 5.37 9.22 -1.50
N THR A 112 4.33 9.91 -1.04
CA THR A 112 4.39 10.65 0.25
C THR A 112 4.61 9.71 1.45
N GLY A 113 4.29 8.43 1.33
CA GLY A 113 4.61 7.41 2.33
C GLY A 113 6.11 7.16 2.50
N VAL A 114 6.91 7.36 1.43
CA VAL A 114 8.36 7.14 1.46
C VAL A 114 9.09 8.13 2.39
N PRO A 115 8.93 9.46 2.24
CA PRO A 115 9.53 10.41 3.20
C PRO A 115 8.98 10.24 4.61
N ALA A 116 7.70 9.93 4.76
CA ALA A 116 7.14 9.59 6.07
C ALA A 116 7.88 8.40 6.70
N TYR A 117 8.11 7.33 5.93
CA TYR A 117 8.90 6.19 6.38
C TYR A 117 10.31 6.58 6.83
N PHE A 118 11.04 7.36 6.04
CA PHE A 118 12.40 7.79 6.38
C PHE A 118 12.44 8.68 7.63
N ILE A 119 11.51 9.61 7.77
CA ILE A 119 11.44 10.51 8.94
C ILE A 119 11.21 9.69 10.22
N PHE A 120 10.33 8.70 10.14
CA PHE A 120 9.91 7.92 11.31
C PHE A 120 10.85 6.76 11.64
N PHE A 121 11.43 6.09 10.64
CA PHE A 121 12.32 4.95 10.85
C PHE A 121 13.72 5.39 11.31
N LYS A 122 14.21 6.54 10.84
CA LYS A 122 15.51 7.07 11.24
C LYS A 122 15.58 7.44 12.72
N ASN A 123 14.46 7.90 13.30
CA ASN A 123 14.38 8.20 14.73
C ASN A 123 14.27 6.96 15.64
N ASN A 124 13.89 5.81 15.11
CA ASN A 124 13.72 4.60 15.91
C ASN A 124 14.98 3.71 16.03
N LYS A 125 16.02 3.92 15.20
CA LYS A 125 17.30 3.22 15.37
C LYS A 125 18.00 3.54 16.69
N ILE A 126 17.71 4.69 17.31
CA ILE A 126 18.27 5.11 18.59
C ILE A 126 17.70 4.33 19.78
N LEU A 127 16.56 3.64 19.62
CA LEU A 127 15.91 2.91 20.70
C LEU A 127 16.19 1.39 20.71
N LEU A 128 16.85 0.85 19.68
CA LEU A 128 17.21 -0.57 19.59
C LEU A 128 18.66 -0.84 20.03
N GLU A 129 19.42 0.22 20.37
CA GLU A 129 20.80 0.14 20.88
C GLU A 129 20.90 0.38 22.40
N LYS A 130 19.81 0.24 23.16
CA LYS A 130 19.84 0.26 24.63
C LYS A 130 19.29 -1.01 25.22
#